data_e483622c3f285f4b123c185b6a86976f
#
_entry.id   e483622c3f285f4b123c185b6a86976f
#
_cell.length_a   1.000
_cell.length_b   1.000
_cell.length_c   1.000
_cell.angle_alpha   90.00
_cell.angle_beta   90.00
_cell.angle_gamma   90.00
#
_symmetry.space_group_name_H-M   'P 1'
#
loop_
_entity.id
_entity.type
_entity.pdbx_description
1 polymer ?
#
loop_
_entity_poly.entity_id
_entity_poly.type
_entity_poly.pdbx_seq_one_letter_code
_entity_poly.pdbx_strand_id
1 'polypeptide(L)'
;MKKHKKQYQKHKKELKRFDAILKEIFSEAIGMIYYLAIGKKIGKKVKVISAEIRLVKTFRPDILVEADGXIXXVEIQAQQDKNLPKRMFRYYYAIVEKYKKEPTQIVLFVGKGNPPPSXYKTPKLTLKYKVLDMKKIDPDVFIRSRKPAEVILGILAGKFKDKPQIIRKVQKRIAEILKNEEKIIKYIDSISFLAGLFDIEISVKPMPIQVDIRKTFLYKLGKEEGLKEGLKEGEQRGIIKGKEEGLKEGLIKGLREGIFGIVQVKFGSQKAKLIKNLLEKINDTNHLKKIKKEVIRAETWEDFIKFLKNSNSKNKNFK
;
A
#
# COMPACT_ATOMS: atom_id res chain seq x y z
N MET A 1 -2.70 -18.71 6.42
CA MET A 1 -2.70 -17.93 7.69
C MET A 1 -1.38 -17.20 7.97
N LYS A 2 -0.18 -17.80 7.88
CA LYS A 2 1.12 -17.14 8.18
C LYS A 2 1.45 -15.98 7.23
N LYS A 3 1.10 -16.04 5.92
CA LYS A 3 1.34 -14.95 4.94
C LYS A 3 0.50 -13.70 5.25
N HIS A 4 -0.80 -13.86 5.59
CA HIS A 4 -1.67 -12.73 5.96
C HIS A 4 -1.19 -12.03 7.25
N LYS A 5 -0.70 -12.78 8.23
CA LYS A 5 -0.14 -12.22 9.46
C LYS A 5 1.12 -11.37 9.19
N LYS A 6 2.02 -11.82 8.30
CA LYS A 6 3.22 -11.05 7.91
C LYS A 6 2.85 -9.76 7.18
N GLN A 7 1.90 -9.82 6.26
CA GLN A 7 1.43 -8.65 5.49
C GLN A 7 0.77 -7.62 6.43
N TYR A 8 -0.07 -8.06 7.36
CA TYR A 8 -0.69 -7.21 8.38
C TYR A 8 0.36 -6.52 9.27
N GLN A 9 1.39 -7.26 9.71
CA GLN A 9 2.46 -6.71 10.54
C GLN A 9 3.31 -5.67 9.78
N LYS A 10 3.56 -5.89 8.49
CA LYS A 10 4.29 -4.93 7.64
C LYS A 10 3.49 -3.64 7.48
N HIS A 11 2.22 -3.74 7.11
CA HIS A 11 1.32 -2.58 6.98
C HIS A 11 1.24 -1.78 8.29
N LYS A 12 1.13 -2.46 9.42
CA LYS A 12 1.14 -1.83 10.74
C LYS A 12 2.46 -1.10 11.05
N LYS A 13 3.60 -1.61 10.59
CA LYS A 13 4.92 -0.97 10.76
C LYS A 13 5.03 0.29 9.91
N GLU A 14 4.52 0.26 8.69
CA GLU A 14 4.49 1.40 7.77
C GLU A 14 3.58 2.51 8.31
N LEU A 15 2.38 2.17 8.77
CA LEU A 15 1.46 3.12 9.41
C LEU A 15 2.12 3.82 10.62
N LYS A 16 2.86 3.07 11.45
CA LYS A 16 3.60 3.64 12.58
C LYS A 16 4.69 4.62 12.15
N ARG A 17 5.37 4.34 11.03
CA ARG A 17 6.41 5.22 10.50
C ARG A 17 5.81 6.54 9.97
N PHE A 18 4.68 6.46 9.27
CA PHE A 18 3.95 7.64 8.81
C PHE A 18 3.42 8.46 9.97
N ASP A 19 2.86 7.84 10.99
CA ASP A 19 2.43 8.49 12.23
C ASP A 19 3.59 9.27 12.87
N ALA A 20 4.77 8.68 12.91
CA ALA A 20 5.97 9.35 13.45
C ALA A 20 6.38 10.57 12.62
N ILE A 21 6.37 10.47 11.29
CA ILE A 21 6.68 11.59 10.38
C ILE A 21 5.69 12.73 10.57
N LEU A 22 4.39 12.42 10.61
CA LEU A 22 3.35 13.42 10.84
C LEU A 22 3.54 14.11 12.19
N LYS A 23 3.76 13.36 13.25
CA LYS A 23 3.98 13.91 14.59
C LYS A 23 5.19 14.82 14.64
N GLU A 24 6.26 14.48 13.94
CA GLU A 24 7.45 15.33 13.83
C GLU A 24 7.10 16.67 13.16
N ILE A 25 6.46 16.63 11.99
CA ILE A 25 6.06 17.84 11.25
C ILE A 25 5.14 18.72 12.09
N PHE A 26 4.11 18.14 12.69
CA PHE A 26 3.15 18.89 13.51
C PHE A 26 3.81 19.47 14.76
N SER A 27 4.74 18.74 15.37
CA SER A 27 5.48 19.25 16.54
C SER A 27 6.38 20.43 16.17
N GLU A 28 7.05 20.37 15.02
CA GLU A 28 7.86 21.49 14.51
C GLU A 28 7.01 22.73 14.19
N ALA A 29 5.77 22.51 13.74
CA ALA A 29 4.84 23.59 13.35
C ALA A 29 3.86 23.99 14.47
N ILE A 30 4.06 23.49 15.69
CA ILE A 30 3.08 23.67 16.80
C ILE A 30 2.78 25.13 17.11
N GLY A 31 3.76 26.02 16.94
CA GLY A 31 3.58 27.46 17.16
C GLY A 31 2.53 28.07 16.21
N MET A 32 2.53 27.67 14.94
CA MET A 32 1.56 28.12 13.94
C MET A 32 0.17 27.55 14.26
N ILE A 33 0.09 26.27 14.58
CA ILE A 33 -1.16 25.60 14.94
C ILE A 33 -1.81 26.30 16.16
N TYR A 34 -0.99 26.57 17.17
CA TYR A 34 -1.45 27.27 18.39
C TYR A 34 -1.97 28.68 18.05
N TYR A 35 -1.21 29.42 17.25
CA TYR A 35 -1.61 30.79 16.85
C TYR A 35 -2.96 30.79 16.10
N LEU A 36 -3.12 29.89 15.14
CA LEU A 36 -4.37 29.80 14.36
C LEU A 36 -5.57 29.40 15.21
N ALA A 37 -5.36 28.55 16.21
CA ALA A 37 -6.44 28.05 17.06
C ALA A 37 -6.82 29.03 18.17
N ILE A 38 -5.84 29.73 18.75
CA ILE A 38 -5.99 30.50 19.99
C ILE A 38 -5.87 32.02 19.73
N GLY A 39 -5.26 32.44 18.63
CA GLY A 39 -5.01 33.85 18.30
C GLY A 39 -3.82 34.47 19.05
N LYS A 40 -3.05 33.68 19.78
CA LYS A 40 -1.88 34.12 20.57
C LYS A 40 -0.63 33.34 20.16
N LYS A 41 0.52 33.95 20.27
CA LYS A 41 1.79 33.23 20.04
C LYS A 41 2.05 32.29 21.21
N ILE A 42 2.50 31.06 20.89
CA ILE A 42 3.03 30.15 21.89
C ILE A 42 4.37 30.72 22.44
N GLY A 43 4.68 30.42 23.68
CA GLY A 43 5.91 30.91 24.29
C GLY A 43 7.18 30.43 23.58
N LYS A 44 8.30 31.08 23.86
CA LYS A 44 9.58 30.84 23.19
C LYS A 44 10.19 29.47 23.53
N LYS A 45 10.00 29.00 24.75
CA LYS A 45 10.57 27.72 25.25
C LYS A 45 9.54 26.60 25.08
N VAL A 46 9.48 26.01 23.89
CA VAL A 46 8.61 24.89 23.61
C VAL A 46 9.36 23.58 23.89
N LYS A 47 8.79 22.74 24.75
CA LYS A 47 9.32 21.42 25.07
C LYS A 47 8.31 20.35 24.71
N VAL A 48 8.71 19.40 23.89
CA VAL A 48 7.90 18.20 23.64
C VAL A 48 7.93 17.32 24.88
N ILE A 49 6.76 17.03 25.42
CA ILE A 49 6.62 16.17 26.58
C ILE A 49 5.98 14.84 26.19
N SER A 50 6.11 13.83 27.02
CA SER A 50 5.59 12.50 26.70
C SER A 50 4.11 12.53 26.36
N ALA A 51 3.75 12.03 25.19
CA ALA A 51 2.37 11.84 24.79
C ALA A 51 1.72 10.61 25.47
N GLU A 52 2.50 9.82 26.22
CA GLU A 52 1.99 8.67 26.96
C GLU A 52 1.68 9.05 28.40
N ILE A 53 0.41 8.99 28.76
CA ILE A 53 -0.08 9.26 30.12
C ILE A 53 -0.68 7.96 30.66
N ARG A 54 -0.05 7.39 31.70
CA ARG A 54 -0.51 6.14 32.32
C ARG A 54 -1.41 6.45 33.52
N LEU A 55 -2.68 6.10 33.38
CA LEU A 55 -3.65 5.98 34.47
C LEU A 55 -4.06 4.49 34.53
N VAL A 56 -5.28 4.19 34.90
CA VAL A 56 -5.84 2.83 34.84
C VAL A 56 -5.83 2.31 33.37
N LYS A 57 -5.93 3.24 32.41
CA LYS A 57 -5.72 2.95 30.97
C LYS A 57 -4.71 3.94 30.41
N THR A 58 -3.82 3.46 29.52
CA THR A 58 -2.88 4.34 28.82
C THR A 58 -3.61 5.22 27.82
N PHE A 59 -3.40 6.51 27.90
CA PHE A 59 -3.92 7.49 26.95
C PHE A 59 -2.75 8.07 26.13
N ARG A 60 -2.93 8.16 24.83
CA ARG A 60 -1.90 8.65 23.89
C ARG A 60 -2.49 9.68 22.95
N PRO A 61 -2.50 10.97 23.37
CA PRO A 61 -2.81 12.02 22.40
C PRO A 61 -1.76 12.04 21.28
N ASP A 62 -2.12 12.55 20.12
CA ASP A 62 -1.19 12.59 18.99
C ASP A 62 0.02 13.47 19.29
N ILE A 63 -0.22 14.66 19.86
CA ILE A 63 0.86 15.60 20.21
C ILE A 63 0.56 16.20 21.59
N LEU A 64 1.56 16.18 22.45
CA LEU A 64 1.51 16.84 23.75
C LEU A 64 2.80 17.64 23.94
N VAL A 65 2.67 18.94 24.11
CA VAL A 65 3.83 19.84 24.30
C VAL A 65 3.64 20.73 25.53
N GLU A 66 4.73 21.13 26.10
CA GLU A 66 4.79 22.17 27.13
C GLU A 66 5.55 23.37 26.56
N ALA A 67 4.95 24.56 26.70
CA ALA A 67 5.59 25.80 26.26
C ALA A 67 5.26 26.90 27.27
N ASP A 68 6.26 27.45 27.89
CA ASP A 68 6.16 28.52 28.93
C ASP A 68 5.09 28.19 29.99
N GLY A 69 5.06 26.95 30.42
CA GLY A 69 4.10 26.49 31.43
C GLY A 69 2.70 26.05 30.91
N UNK A 70 2.19 26.15 29.60
CA UNK A 70 1.03 25.72 29.02
C UNK A 70 1.18 24.37 28.48
N ILE A 71 0.26 23.77 28.62
CA ILE A 71 0.21 22.45 27.96
C ILE A 71 -0.80 22.43 26.81
N UNK A 72 -0.50 21.98 25.68
CA UNK A 72 -1.27 21.87 24.53
C UNK A 72 -1.45 20.45 24.17
N UNK A 73 -2.41 20.02 23.78
CA UNK A 73 -2.73 18.85 23.24
C UNK A 73 -3.25 19.08 21.98
N VAL A 74 -2.65 18.48 21.02
CA VAL A 74 -3.26 18.51 19.68
C VAL A 74 -3.66 17.09 19.31
N GLU A 75 -4.88 16.92 18.82
CA GLU A 75 -5.44 15.66 18.30
C GLU A 75 -5.78 15.86 16.81
N ILE A 76 -5.34 14.94 15.93
CA ILE A 76 -5.52 15.05 14.48
C ILE A 76 -6.69 14.14 14.06
N GLN A 77 -7.68 14.70 13.34
CA GLN A 77 -8.87 13.96 12.92
C GLN A 77 -9.12 14.12 11.41
N ALA A 78 -9.14 12.99 10.69
CA ALA A 78 -9.50 12.95 9.26
C ALA A 78 -10.97 12.58 9.04
N GLN A 79 -11.63 12.01 10.03
CA GLN A 79 -13.04 11.58 9.95
C GLN A 79 -13.79 11.98 11.22
N GLN A 80 -15.12 11.99 11.13
CA GLN A 80 -15.94 12.18 12.34
C GLN A 80 -15.80 10.96 13.26
N ASP A 81 -15.54 11.22 14.52
CA ASP A 81 -15.51 10.21 15.57
C ASP A 81 -16.46 10.64 16.70
N LYS A 82 -17.54 9.89 16.85
CA LYS A 82 -18.56 10.12 17.90
C LYS A 82 -17.95 10.05 19.31
N ASN A 83 -16.86 9.32 19.47
CA ASN A 83 -16.17 9.16 20.76
C ASN A 83 -15.11 10.24 21.02
N LEU A 84 -14.82 11.09 20.04
CA LEU A 84 -13.81 12.14 20.20
C LEU A 84 -14.09 13.06 21.39
N PRO A 85 -15.31 13.58 21.61
CA PRO A 85 -15.55 14.44 22.78
C PRO A 85 -15.24 13.74 24.11
N LYS A 86 -15.61 12.47 24.23
CA LYS A 86 -15.33 11.67 25.42
C LYS A 86 -13.83 11.40 25.58
N ARG A 87 -13.10 11.22 24.45
CA ARG A 87 -11.65 11.05 24.42
C ARG A 87 -10.95 12.34 24.85
N MET A 88 -11.38 13.50 24.36
CA MET A 88 -10.84 14.81 24.75
C MET A 88 -11.03 15.07 26.24
N PHE A 89 -12.19 14.71 26.80
CA PHE A 89 -12.43 14.79 28.26
C PHE A 89 -11.46 13.91 29.04
N ARG A 90 -11.23 12.67 28.59
CA ARG A 90 -10.27 11.76 29.22
C ARG A 90 -8.84 12.29 29.18
N TYR A 91 -8.45 12.87 28.06
CA TYR A 91 -7.13 13.53 27.93
C TYR A 91 -7.02 14.71 28.89
N TYR A 92 -8.05 15.57 28.97
CA TYR A 92 -8.08 16.69 29.90
C TYR A 92 -7.84 16.20 31.33
N TYR A 93 -8.64 15.25 31.76
CA TYR A 93 -8.53 14.69 33.11
C TYR A 93 -7.14 14.11 33.39
N ALA A 94 -6.63 13.30 32.47
CA ALA A 94 -5.32 12.66 32.63
C ALA A 94 -4.16 13.68 32.68
N ILE A 95 -4.25 14.75 31.90
CA ILE A 95 -3.23 15.81 31.88
C ILE A 95 -3.28 16.61 33.21
N VAL A 96 -4.46 17.00 33.65
CA VAL A 96 -4.63 17.72 34.91
C VAL A 96 -4.12 16.87 36.06
N GLU A 97 -4.46 15.58 36.07
CA GLU A 97 -4.03 14.65 37.13
C GLU A 97 -2.51 14.50 37.16
N LYS A 98 -1.89 14.37 36.02
CA LYS A 98 -0.42 14.12 35.90
C LYS A 98 0.42 15.38 36.07
N TYR A 99 0.02 16.47 35.45
CA TYR A 99 0.85 17.69 35.37
C TYR A 99 0.35 18.81 36.29
N LYS A 100 -0.83 18.64 36.93
CA LYS A 100 -1.49 19.64 37.77
C LYS A 100 -1.70 20.99 37.08
N LYS A 101 -1.94 20.92 35.72
CA LYS A 101 -2.15 22.06 34.84
C LYS A 101 -3.29 21.79 33.87
N GLU A 102 -4.11 22.75 33.61
CA GLU A 102 -5.18 22.67 32.61
C GLU A 102 -4.58 22.76 31.17
N PRO A 103 -4.87 21.80 30.29
CA PRO A 103 -4.36 21.86 28.93
C PRO A 103 -5.22 22.75 28.02
N THR A 104 -4.59 23.47 27.12
CA THR A 104 -5.24 23.96 25.91
C THR A 104 -5.39 22.78 24.93
N GLN A 105 -6.63 22.42 24.61
CA GLN A 105 -6.91 21.29 23.73
C GLN A 105 -7.35 21.77 22.35
N ILE A 106 -6.71 21.28 21.32
CA ILE A 106 -6.95 21.61 19.92
C ILE A 106 -7.21 20.30 19.16
N VAL A 107 -8.30 20.26 18.40
CA VAL A 107 -8.56 19.23 17.40
C VAL A 107 -8.24 19.81 16.03
N LEU A 108 -7.30 19.25 15.34
CA LEU A 108 -6.93 19.62 13.97
C LEU A 108 -7.72 18.73 13.01
N PHE A 109 -8.76 19.29 12.38
CA PHE A 109 -9.60 18.53 11.44
C PHE A 109 -9.11 18.71 10.01
N VAL A 110 -8.66 17.59 9.41
CA VAL A 110 -8.10 17.54 8.06
C VAL A 110 -9.01 16.79 7.06
N GLY A 111 -10.18 16.33 7.49
CA GLY A 111 -11.09 15.48 6.70
C GLY A 111 -11.98 16.23 5.71
N LYS A 112 -12.58 15.45 4.80
CA LYS A 112 -13.51 15.98 3.75
C LYS A 112 -14.85 16.43 4.33
N GLY A 113 -15.35 15.76 5.37
CA GLY A 113 -16.67 16.00 5.95
C GLY A 113 -16.76 17.21 6.87
N ASN A 114 -17.78 17.24 7.70
CA ASN A 114 -17.95 18.27 8.73
C ASN A 114 -17.00 18.03 9.91
N PRO A 115 -16.46 19.08 10.53
CA PRO A 115 -15.61 18.91 11.71
C PRO A 115 -16.39 18.31 12.88
N PRO A 116 -15.71 17.64 13.82
CA PRO A 116 -16.35 17.08 15.00
C PRO A 116 -16.87 18.18 15.92
N PRO A 117 -17.75 17.84 16.91
CA PRO A 117 -18.17 18.79 17.94
C PRO A 117 -16.97 19.35 18.71
N SER A 118 -17.10 20.60 19.15
CA SER A 118 -16.12 21.29 20.02
C SER A 118 -16.41 21.24 21.52
N UNK A 119 -17.13 20.41 22.03
CA UNK A 119 -17.49 20.26 23.30
C UNK A 119 -17.70 18.84 23.69
N TYR A 120 -17.43 18.53 24.76
CA TYR A 120 -17.94 17.36 25.52
C TYR A 120 -18.97 17.87 26.51
N LYS A 121 -20.17 17.35 26.47
CA LYS A 121 -21.25 17.86 27.34
C LYS A 121 -22.00 16.73 28.01
N THR A 122 -22.25 16.89 29.30
CA THR A 122 -23.17 16.10 30.13
C THR A 122 -24.10 17.04 30.88
N PRO A 123 -25.12 16.55 31.56
CA PRO A 123 -25.99 17.46 32.37
C PRO A 123 -25.22 18.29 33.41
N LYS A 124 -24.12 17.80 33.92
CA LYS A 124 -23.36 18.43 34.99
C LYS A 124 -22.02 19.04 34.57
N LEU A 125 -21.59 18.82 33.34
CA LEU A 125 -20.25 19.24 32.92
C LEU A 125 -20.22 19.61 31.45
N THR A 126 -19.58 20.72 31.13
CA THR A 126 -19.23 21.08 29.76
C THR A 126 -17.73 21.36 29.69
N LEU A 127 -17.02 20.57 28.90
CA LEU A 127 -15.61 20.80 28.57
C LEU A 127 -15.54 21.29 27.12
N LYS A 128 -15.02 22.47 26.92
CA LYS A 128 -14.82 23.04 25.56
C LYS A 128 -13.37 22.88 25.12
N TYR A 129 -13.17 22.62 23.84
CA TYR A 129 -11.86 22.57 23.19
C TYR A 129 -11.97 23.22 21.81
N LYS A 130 -10.83 23.65 21.26
CA LYS A 130 -10.81 24.30 19.94
C LYS A 130 -10.81 23.25 18.83
N VAL A 131 -11.62 23.46 17.80
CA VAL A 131 -11.59 22.67 16.56
C VAL A 131 -11.13 23.58 15.43
N LEU A 132 -9.99 23.26 14.86
CA LEU A 132 -9.41 23.98 13.74
C LEU A 132 -9.71 23.21 12.46
N ASP A 133 -10.69 23.69 11.69
CA ASP A 133 -11.06 23.11 10.40
C ASP A 133 -10.10 23.61 9.32
N MET A 134 -9.17 22.76 8.92
CA MET A 134 -8.11 23.13 7.96
C MET A 134 -8.66 23.53 6.59
N LYS A 135 -9.85 23.07 6.20
CA LYS A 135 -10.49 23.49 4.95
C LYS A 135 -10.80 25.00 4.89
N LYS A 136 -10.99 25.62 6.06
CA LYS A 136 -11.35 27.04 6.19
C LYS A 136 -10.13 27.95 6.32
N ILE A 137 -8.93 27.37 6.46
CA ILE A 137 -7.69 28.15 6.60
C ILE A 137 -7.12 28.42 5.22
N ASP A 138 -6.68 29.65 4.98
CA ASP A 138 -5.97 30.00 3.75
C ASP A 138 -4.60 29.31 3.73
N PRO A 139 -4.31 28.48 2.73
CA PRO A 139 -3.01 27.81 2.63
C PRO A 139 -1.81 28.77 2.65
N ASP A 140 -1.96 29.97 2.13
CA ASP A 140 -0.87 30.93 2.04
C ASP A 140 -0.38 31.39 3.42
N VAL A 141 -1.20 31.26 4.48
CA VAL A 141 -0.78 31.48 5.88
C VAL A 141 0.42 30.59 6.22
N PHE A 142 0.42 29.35 5.73
CA PHE A 142 1.49 28.39 5.95
C PHE A 142 2.63 28.55 4.92
N ILE A 143 2.26 28.73 3.66
CA ILE A 143 3.22 28.75 2.53
C ILE A 143 4.21 29.92 2.63
N ARG A 144 3.78 31.06 3.19
CA ARG A 144 4.66 32.23 3.40
C ARG A 144 5.71 32.03 4.50
N SER A 145 5.61 30.99 5.30
CA SER A 145 6.57 30.73 6.37
C SER A 145 7.97 30.46 5.81
N ARG A 146 8.97 30.68 6.67
CA ARG A 146 10.38 30.31 6.44
C ARG A 146 10.74 28.95 7.04
N LYS A 147 9.82 28.34 7.77
CA LYS A 147 10.02 27.02 8.40
C LYS A 147 9.39 25.93 7.52
N PRO A 148 10.18 25.00 7.00
CA PRO A 148 9.66 23.97 6.07
C PRO A 148 8.50 23.17 6.64
N ALA A 149 8.50 22.81 7.92
CA ALA A 149 7.41 22.07 8.55
C ALA A 149 6.09 22.86 8.55
N GLU A 150 6.15 24.19 8.75
CA GLU A 150 4.97 25.04 8.65
C GLU A 150 4.45 25.13 7.22
N VAL A 151 5.36 25.26 6.23
CA VAL A 151 5.01 25.29 4.80
C VAL A 151 4.22 24.04 4.39
N ILE A 152 4.67 22.87 4.84
CA ILE A 152 4.04 21.59 4.52
C ILE A 152 2.60 21.49 5.06
N LEU A 153 2.31 22.12 6.21
CA LEU A 153 0.93 22.16 6.73
C LEU A 153 -0.03 22.83 5.76
N GLY A 154 0.46 23.68 4.86
CA GLY A 154 -0.35 24.27 3.79
C GLY A 154 -1.08 23.23 2.93
N ILE A 155 -0.54 22.03 2.77
CA ILE A 155 -1.19 20.94 2.03
C ILE A 155 -2.51 20.54 2.70
N LEU A 156 -2.58 20.60 4.03
CA LEU A 156 -3.78 20.26 4.79
C LEU A 156 -4.83 21.37 4.73
N ALA A 157 -4.43 22.62 4.44
CA ALA A 157 -5.28 23.80 4.42
C ALA A 157 -6.01 23.98 3.09
N GLY A 158 -7.10 24.74 3.09
CA GLY A 158 -7.86 25.10 1.89
C GLY A 158 -8.78 23.99 1.38
N LYS A 159 -9.55 24.32 0.34
CA LYS A 159 -10.56 23.43 -0.23
C LYS A 159 -9.93 22.27 -1.00
N PHE A 160 -10.60 21.14 -1.01
CA PHE A 160 -10.11 19.90 -1.68
C PHE A 160 -9.82 20.10 -3.16
N LYS A 161 -10.68 20.85 -3.87
CA LYS A 161 -10.50 21.10 -5.30
C LYS A 161 -9.22 21.87 -5.64
N ASP A 162 -8.68 22.63 -4.70
CA ASP A 162 -7.50 23.48 -4.89
C ASP A 162 -6.18 22.75 -4.50
N LYS A 163 -6.27 21.54 -3.95
CA LYS A 163 -5.11 20.78 -3.45
C LYS A 163 -3.97 20.62 -4.47
N PRO A 164 -4.21 20.30 -5.75
CA PRO A 164 -3.10 20.18 -6.71
C PRO A 164 -2.28 21.46 -6.84
N GLN A 165 -2.94 22.62 -6.84
CA GLN A 165 -2.25 23.93 -6.91
C GLN A 165 -1.51 24.25 -5.61
N ILE A 166 -2.13 23.93 -4.47
CA ILE A 166 -1.53 24.14 -3.14
C ILE A 166 -0.24 23.30 -3.02
N ILE A 167 -0.28 22.03 -3.43
CA ILE A 167 0.87 21.15 -3.41
C ILE A 167 2.02 21.73 -4.25
N ARG A 168 1.74 22.23 -5.45
CA ARG A 168 2.77 22.86 -6.30
C ARG A 168 3.38 24.10 -5.64
N LYS A 169 2.57 24.93 -5.01
CA LYS A 169 3.06 26.11 -4.25
C LYS A 169 3.97 25.67 -3.09
N VAL A 170 3.57 24.63 -2.34
CA VAL A 170 4.35 24.08 -1.24
C VAL A 170 5.68 23.53 -1.74
N GLN A 171 5.67 22.73 -2.82
CA GLN A 171 6.88 22.17 -3.44
C GLN A 171 7.86 23.31 -3.82
N LYS A 172 7.36 24.33 -4.52
CA LYS A 172 8.15 25.49 -4.92
C LYS A 172 8.76 26.18 -3.70
N ARG A 173 7.94 26.43 -2.67
CA ARG A 173 8.40 27.12 -1.46
C ARG A 173 9.46 26.31 -0.68
N ILE A 174 9.28 24.99 -0.59
CA ILE A 174 10.30 24.10 0.03
C ILE A 174 11.63 24.18 -0.73
N ALA A 175 11.59 24.19 -2.07
CA ALA A 175 12.78 24.35 -2.92
C ALA A 175 13.50 25.68 -2.68
N GLU A 176 12.76 26.75 -2.45
CA GLU A 176 13.34 28.09 -2.16
C GLU A 176 14.03 28.14 -0.79
N ILE A 177 13.47 27.46 0.20
CA ILE A 177 13.95 27.47 1.59
C ILE A 177 15.13 26.53 1.79
N LEU A 178 15.08 25.34 1.19
CA LEU A 178 16.06 24.27 1.43
C LEU A 178 17.06 24.17 0.30
N LYS A 179 18.35 24.16 0.67
CA LYS A 179 19.47 23.96 -0.26
C LYS A 179 20.10 22.56 -0.13
N ASN A 180 19.81 21.85 0.95
CA ASN A 180 20.40 20.53 1.22
C ASN A 180 19.50 19.43 0.66
N GLU A 181 20.04 18.56 -0.20
CA GLU A 181 19.32 17.49 -0.89
C GLU A 181 18.65 16.51 0.09
N GLU A 182 19.34 16.11 1.15
CA GLU A 182 18.77 15.14 2.12
C GLU A 182 17.54 15.70 2.83
N LYS A 183 17.59 16.97 3.20
CA LYS A 183 16.44 17.66 3.80
C LYS A 183 15.28 17.76 2.79
N ILE A 184 15.60 18.10 1.54
CA ILE A 184 14.58 18.17 0.48
C ILE A 184 13.90 16.80 0.30
N ILE A 185 14.67 15.70 0.24
CA ILE A 185 14.13 14.33 0.10
C ILE A 185 13.16 14.01 1.25
N LYS A 186 13.52 14.31 2.49
CA LYS A 186 12.64 14.12 3.66
C LYS A 186 11.29 14.83 3.49
N TYR A 187 11.33 16.08 3.04
CA TYR A 187 10.11 16.87 2.85
C TYR A 187 9.31 16.44 1.61
N ILE A 188 9.96 15.95 0.55
CA ILE A 188 9.27 15.35 -0.60
C ILE A 188 8.46 14.11 -0.17
N ASP A 189 9.06 13.23 0.64
CA ASP A 189 8.34 12.08 1.19
C ASP A 189 7.11 12.53 2.00
N SER A 190 7.27 13.58 2.81
CA SER A 190 6.18 14.13 3.62
C SER A 190 5.06 14.73 2.73
N ILE A 191 5.43 15.48 1.70
CA ILE A 191 4.48 16.07 0.73
C ILE A 191 3.71 14.94 0.01
N SER A 192 4.43 13.92 -0.46
CA SER A 192 3.83 12.78 -1.17
C SER A 192 2.85 12.02 -0.28
N PHE A 193 3.23 11.79 0.97
CA PHE A 193 2.36 11.14 1.95
C PHE A 193 1.08 11.96 2.21
N LEU A 194 1.23 13.28 2.47
CA LEU A 194 0.07 14.15 2.72
C LEU A 194 -0.85 14.26 1.50
N ALA A 195 -0.30 14.30 0.29
CA ALA A 195 -1.08 14.29 -0.94
C ALA A 195 -1.88 12.98 -1.08
N GLY A 196 -1.28 11.86 -0.72
CA GLY A 196 -1.94 10.55 -0.70
C GLY A 196 -3.16 10.50 0.23
N LEU A 197 -3.16 11.25 1.34
CA LEU A 197 -4.32 11.35 2.23
C LEU A 197 -5.55 11.93 1.53
N PHE A 198 -5.36 12.66 0.44
CA PHE A 198 -6.43 13.28 -0.34
C PHE A 198 -6.69 12.60 -1.67
N ASP A 199 -6.10 11.42 -1.90
CA ASP A 199 -6.16 10.67 -3.17
C ASP A 199 -5.63 11.51 -4.36
N ILE A 200 -4.62 12.33 -4.11
CA ILE A 200 -4.01 13.18 -5.14
C ILE A 200 -2.74 12.52 -5.64
N GLU A 201 -2.74 12.12 -6.90
CA GLU A 201 -1.53 11.71 -7.58
C GLU A 201 -0.61 12.92 -7.76
N ILE A 202 0.57 12.84 -7.16
CA ILE A 202 1.60 13.85 -7.42
C ILE A 202 2.24 13.54 -8.77
N SER A 203 1.98 14.39 -9.74
CA SER A 203 2.77 14.37 -10.96
C SER A 203 4.21 14.75 -10.61
N VAL A 204 5.13 13.86 -10.87
CA VAL A 204 6.55 14.09 -10.65
C VAL A 204 7.13 15.04 -11.72
N LYS A 205 6.32 15.45 -12.71
CA LYS A 205 6.73 16.38 -13.77
C LYS A 205 6.06 17.74 -13.61
N PRO A 206 6.77 18.82 -13.66
CA PRO A 206 8.16 19.03 -13.28
C PRO A 206 8.28 19.49 -11.83
N MET A 207 8.93 18.76 -10.99
CA MET A 207 9.34 19.34 -9.71
C MET A 207 10.37 20.43 -10.01
N PRO A 208 10.24 21.60 -9.42
CA PRO A 208 11.27 22.66 -9.58
C PRO A 208 12.54 22.35 -8.81
N ILE A 209 12.76 21.08 -8.50
CA ILE A 209 13.90 20.60 -7.71
C ILE A 209 14.49 19.40 -8.44
N GLN A 210 15.76 19.48 -8.77
CA GLN A 210 16.52 18.33 -9.28
C GLN A 210 16.94 17.46 -8.09
N VAL A 211 16.13 16.48 -7.76
CA VAL A 211 16.42 15.51 -6.71
C VAL A 211 16.33 14.11 -7.32
N ASP A 212 17.26 13.26 -6.94
CA ASP A 212 17.20 11.86 -7.32
C ASP A 212 16.08 11.16 -6.55
N ILE A 213 14.92 11.04 -7.19
CA ILE A 213 13.72 10.42 -6.60
C ILE A 213 13.96 8.98 -6.11
N ARG A 214 15.00 8.29 -6.68
CA ARG A 214 15.36 6.93 -6.26
C ARG A 214 15.84 6.88 -4.80
N LYS A 215 16.26 8.02 -4.25
CA LYS A 215 16.67 8.16 -2.85
C LYS A 215 15.47 8.28 -1.90
N THR A 216 14.28 8.63 -2.41
CA THR A 216 13.09 8.79 -1.57
C THR A 216 12.65 7.46 -0.97
N PHE A 217 12.05 7.53 0.20
CA PHE A 217 11.51 6.34 0.89
C PHE A 217 10.37 5.70 0.08
N LEU A 218 9.48 6.52 -0.46
CA LEU A 218 8.33 6.03 -1.23
C LEU A 218 8.74 5.30 -2.51
N TYR A 219 9.77 5.79 -3.22
CA TYR A 219 10.31 5.09 -4.39
C TYR A 219 10.87 3.71 -4.00
N LYS A 220 11.66 3.66 -2.94
CA LYS A 220 12.26 2.41 -2.45
C LYS A 220 11.17 1.42 -2.03
N LEU A 221 10.13 1.89 -1.36
CA LEU A 221 8.99 1.08 -0.95
C LEU A 221 8.23 0.53 -2.18
N GLY A 222 7.90 1.39 -3.14
CA GLY A 222 7.20 0.99 -4.37
C GLY A 222 8.00 -0.03 -5.18
N LYS A 223 9.33 0.17 -5.29
CA LYS A 223 10.22 -0.80 -5.96
C LYS A 223 10.21 -2.16 -5.25
N GLU A 224 10.28 -2.17 -3.94
CA GLU A 224 10.24 -3.42 -3.14
C GLU A 224 8.90 -4.14 -3.31
N GLU A 225 7.80 -3.41 -3.27
CA GLU A 225 6.45 -3.97 -3.48
C GLU A 225 6.28 -4.52 -4.89
N GLY A 226 6.68 -3.75 -5.90
CA GLY A 226 6.63 -4.18 -7.31
C GLY A 226 7.46 -5.44 -7.56
N LEU A 227 8.65 -5.54 -6.96
CA LEU A 227 9.47 -6.76 -7.05
C LEU A 227 8.76 -7.96 -6.41
N LYS A 228 8.14 -7.77 -5.25
CA LYS A 228 7.39 -8.86 -4.57
C LYS A 228 6.17 -9.31 -5.38
N GLU A 229 5.44 -8.36 -5.95
CA GLU A 229 4.29 -8.68 -6.80
C GLU A 229 4.73 -9.42 -8.06
N GLY A 230 5.79 -8.92 -8.72
CA GLY A 230 6.36 -9.57 -9.90
C GLY A 230 6.84 -11.00 -9.62
N LEU A 231 7.54 -11.22 -8.50
CA LEU A 231 7.96 -12.56 -8.07
C LEU A 231 6.76 -13.48 -7.82
N LYS A 232 5.75 -13.00 -7.13
CA LYS A 232 4.54 -13.78 -6.83
C LYS A 232 3.77 -14.14 -8.11
N GLU A 233 3.60 -13.20 -9.04
CA GLU A 233 2.96 -13.47 -10.33
C GLU A 233 3.79 -14.45 -11.16
N GLY A 234 5.09 -14.26 -11.20
CA GLY A 234 6.02 -15.17 -11.89
C GLY A 234 5.94 -16.59 -11.35
N GLU A 235 5.95 -16.74 -10.03
CA GLU A 235 5.80 -18.05 -9.36
C GLU A 235 4.45 -18.70 -9.72
N GLN A 236 3.35 -17.95 -9.66
CA GLN A 236 2.03 -18.48 -10.01
C GLN A 236 1.95 -18.91 -11.47
N ARG A 237 2.45 -18.08 -12.40
CA ARG A 237 2.48 -18.40 -13.83
C ARG A 237 3.35 -19.64 -14.08
N GLY A 238 4.50 -19.75 -13.42
CA GLY A 238 5.39 -20.90 -13.50
C GLY A 238 4.71 -22.19 -13.03
N ILE A 239 4.00 -22.16 -11.90
CA ILE A 239 3.26 -23.31 -11.38
C ILE A 239 2.16 -23.76 -12.35
N ILE A 240 1.38 -22.81 -12.88
CA ILE A 240 0.28 -23.11 -13.83
C ILE A 240 0.88 -23.74 -15.09
N LYS A 241 1.88 -23.11 -15.69
CA LYS A 241 2.54 -23.59 -16.91
C LYS A 241 3.17 -24.98 -16.71
N GLY A 242 3.90 -25.18 -15.61
CA GLY A 242 4.50 -26.47 -15.27
C GLY A 242 3.46 -27.58 -15.09
N LYS A 243 2.33 -27.25 -14.46
CA LYS A 243 1.22 -28.19 -14.28
C LYS A 243 0.58 -28.57 -15.63
N GLU A 244 0.35 -27.59 -16.51
CA GLU A 244 -0.19 -27.83 -17.85
C GLU A 244 0.74 -28.69 -18.71
N GLU A 245 2.04 -28.36 -18.70
CA GLU A 245 3.06 -29.12 -19.42
C GLU A 245 3.17 -30.56 -18.87
N GLY A 246 3.23 -30.73 -17.55
CA GLY A 246 3.28 -32.04 -16.91
C GLY A 246 2.05 -32.90 -17.22
N LEU A 247 0.85 -32.31 -17.21
CA LEU A 247 -0.38 -33.01 -17.58
C LEU A 247 -0.37 -33.45 -19.05
N LYS A 248 0.13 -32.58 -19.94
CA LYS A 248 0.25 -32.90 -21.38
C LYS A 248 1.25 -34.03 -21.62
N GLU A 249 2.43 -33.96 -20.99
CA GLU A 249 3.46 -34.99 -21.08
C GLU A 249 2.96 -36.32 -20.52
N GLY A 250 2.33 -36.32 -19.35
CA GLY A 250 1.74 -37.51 -18.75
C GLY A 250 0.66 -38.15 -19.63
N LEU A 251 -0.19 -37.31 -20.26
CA LEU A 251 -1.20 -37.77 -21.20
C LEU A 251 -0.57 -38.46 -22.45
N ILE A 252 0.46 -37.81 -23.03
CA ILE A 252 1.19 -38.35 -24.19
C ILE A 252 1.81 -39.70 -23.83
N LYS A 253 2.51 -39.78 -22.69
CA LYS A 253 3.13 -41.00 -22.19
C LYS A 253 2.09 -42.12 -21.98
N GLY A 254 1.01 -41.81 -21.28
CA GLY A 254 -0.08 -42.77 -21.03
C GLY A 254 -0.77 -43.27 -22.30
N LEU A 255 -0.94 -42.38 -23.31
CA LEU A 255 -1.48 -42.79 -24.62
C LEU A 255 -0.53 -43.72 -25.37
N ARG A 256 0.76 -43.41 -25.38
CA ARG A 256 1.79 -44.26 -26.02
C ARG A 256 1.86 -45.66 -25.37
N GLU A 257 1.92 -45.71 -24.06
CA GLU A 257 1.95 -46.94 -23.27
C GLU A 257 0.64 -47.75 -23.49
N GLY A 258 -0.49 -47.07 -23.50
CA GLY A 258 -1.79 -47.70 -23.77
C GLY A 258 -1.88 -48.30 -25.18
N ILE A 259 -1.38 -47.59 -26.21
CA ILE A 259 -1.36 -48.08 -27.58
C ILE A 259 -0.40 -49.33 -27.66
N PHE A 260 0.78 -49.18 -27.07
CA PHE A 260 1.76 -50.27 -27.02
C PHE A 260 1.17 -51.53 -26.39
N GLY A 261 0.50 -51.39 -25.23
CA GLY A 261 -0.12 -52.52 -24.52
C GLY A 261 -1.25 -53.18 -25.34
N ILE A 262 -2.09 -52.37 -26.01
CA ILE A 262 -3.16 -52.92 -26.87
C ILE A 262 -2.55 -53.73 -28.04
N VAL A 263 -1.52 -53.19 -28.69
CA VAL A 263 -0.84 -53.90 -29.80
C VAL A 263 -0.16 -55.21 -29.27
N GLN A 264 0.42 -55.13 -28.10
CA GLN A 264 1.08 -56.34 -27.51
C GLN A 264 0.08 -57.47 -27.22
N VAL A 265 -1.07 -57.13 -26.68
CA VAL A 265 -2.15 -58.08 -26.37
C VAL A 265 -2.80 -58.63 -27.66
N LYS A 266 -3.07 -57.76 -28.60
CA LYS A 266 -3.87 -58.05 -29.80
C LYS A 266 -3.05 -58.72 -30.92
N PHE A 267 -1.80 -58.30 -31.11
CA PHE A 267 -0.97 -58.70 -32.25
C PHE A 267 0.40 -59.30 -31.86
N GLY A 268 0.71 -59.36 -30.56
CA GLY A 268 1.92 -59.96 -30.03
C GLY A 268 3.05 -58.96 -29.78
N SER A 269 3.98 -59.36 -28.88
CA SER A 269 5.08 -58.51 -28.39
C SER A 269 6.07 -58.07 -29.46
N GLN A 270 6.30 -58.88 -30.47
CA GLN A 270 7.21 -58.53 -31.57
C GLN A 270 6.66 -57.34 -32.37
N LYS A 271 5.36 -57.38 -32.70
CA LYS A 271 4.70 -56.29 -33.43
C LYS A 271 4.60 -54.98 -32.59
N ALA A 272 4.42 -55.10 -31.27
CA ALA A 272 4.46 -53.96 -30.36
C ALA A 272 5.82 -53.25 -30.38
N LYS A 273 6.92 -54.01 -30.38
CA LYS A 273 8.28 -53.43 -30.46
C LYS A 273 8.51 -52.63 -31.76
N LEU A 274 7.93 -53.08 -32.88
CA LEU A 274 8.08 -52.40 -34.17
C LEU A 274 7.50 -51.01 -34.18
N ILE A 275 6.43 -50.76 -33.45
CA ILE A 275 5.79 -49.41 -33.42
C ILE A 275 6.29 -48.49 -32.31
N LYS A 276 7.09 -48.99 -31.38
CA LYS A 276 7.58 -48.25 -30.21
C LYS A 276 8.26 -46.94 -30.62
N ASN A 277 9.25 -47.03 -31.50
CA ASN A 277 10.02 -45.87 -31.98
C ASN A 277 9.15 -44.88 -32.75
N LEU A 278 8.13 -45.35 -33.44
CA LEU A 278 7.18 -44.52 -34.15
C LEU A 278 6.29 -43.75 -33.18
N LEU A 279 5.79 -44.40 -32.15
CA LEU A 279 4.96 -43.74 -31.10
C LEU A 279 5.75 -42.68 -30.33
N GLU A 280 7.04 -42.91 -30.07
CA GLU A 280 7.92 -41.99 -29.35
C GLU A 280 8.07 -40.63 -30.10
N LYS A 281 7.95 -40.64 -31.41
CA LYS A 281 8.06 -39.43 -32.24
C LYS A 281 6.77 -38.61 -32.31
N ILE A 282 5.62 -39.13 -31.84
CA ILE A 282 4.32 -38.46 -31.95
C ILE A 282 4.01 -37.73 -30.65
N ASN A 283 4.09 -36.39 -30.67
CA ASN A 283 3.79 -35.50 -29.53
C ASN A 283 2.38 -34.91 -29.57
N ASP A 284 1.60 -35.21 -30.62
CA ASP A 284 0.23 -34.74 -30.75
C ASP A 284 -0.72 -35.71 -30.06
N THR A 285 -1.36 -35.26 -29.00
CA THR A 285 -2.34 -36.03 -28.22
C THR A 285 -3.56 -36.45 -29.06
N ASN A 286 -4.02 -35.62 -29.99
CA ASN A 286 -5.15 -35.94 -30.85
C ASN A 286 -4.79 -37.05 -31.84
N HIS A 287 -3.58 -37.00 -32.36
CA HIS A 287 -3.06 -38.06 -33.25
C HIS A 287 -2.94 -39.39 -32.50
N LEU A 288 -2.36 -39.38 -31.29
CA LEU A 288 -2.26 -40.58 -30.45
C LEU A 288 -3.65 -41.13 -30.10
N LYS A 289 -4.62 -40.31 -29.81
CA LYS A 289 -6.02 -40.71 -29.55
C LYS A 289 -6.64 -41.40 -30.77
N LYS A 290 -6.36 -40.91 -31.98
CA LYS A 290 -6.82 -41.52 -33.24
C LYS A 290 -6.19 -42.89 -33.44
N ILE A 291 -4.86 -42.99 -33.23
CA ILE A 291 -4.12 -44.25 -33.33
C ILE A 291 -4.69 -45.29 -32.30
N LYS A 292 -4.95 -44.81 -31.07
CA LYS A 292 -5.54 -45.66 -30.01
C LYS A 292 -6.91 -46.22 -30.42
N LYS A 293 -7.77 -45.38 -31.00
CA LYS A 293 -9.06 -45.83 -31.49
C LYS A 293 -8.95 -46.86 -32.62
N GLU A 294 -8.02 -46.61 -33.52
CA GLU A 294 -7.84 -47.47 -34.69
C GLU A 294 -7.24 -48.86 -34.33
N VAL A 295 -6.26 -48.90 -33.41
CA VAL A 295 -5.72 -50.20 -32.97
C VAL A 295 -6.77 -51.06 -32.26
N ILE A 296 -7.74 -50.42 -31.60
CA ILE A 296 -8.83 -51.15 -30.96
C ILE A 296 -9.75 -51.73 -32.05
N ARG A 297 -10.01 -51.00 -33.13
CA ARG A 297 -10.95 -51.40 -34.22
C ARG A 297 -10.34 -52.39 -35.20
N ALA A 298 -9.06 -52.29 -35.52
CA ALA A 298 -8.38 -53.11 -36.54
C ALA A 298 -8.50 -54.60 -36.20
N GLU A 299 -8.99 -55.39 -37.12
CA GLU A 299 -9.12 -56.83 -36.94
C GLU A 299 -7.80 -57.55 -37.21
N THR A 300 -6.99 -57.02 -38.16
CA THR A 300 -5.71 -57.55 -38.50
C THR A 300 -4.57 -56.56 -38.30
N TRP A 301 -3.34 -57.06 -38.20
CA TRP A 301 -2.14 -56.23 -38.13
C TRP A 301 -1.95 -55.42 -39.43
N GLU A 302 -2.29 -55.97 -40.55
CA GLU A 302 -2.19 -55.35 -41.86
C GLU A 302 -3.07 -54.09 -41.95
N ASP A 303 -4.30 -54.19 -41.49
CA ASP A 303 -5.23 -53.04 -41.43
C ASP A 303 -4.66 -51.90 -40.59
N PHE A 304 -4.15 -52.24 -39.41
CA PHE A 304 -3.57 -51.22 -38.52
C PHE A 304 -2.32 -50.54 -39.14
N ILE A 305 -1.43 -51.30 -39.77
CA ILE A 305 -0.25 -50.75 -40.40
C ILE A 305 -0.62 -49.84 -41.61
N LYS A 306 -1.61 -50.25 -42.42
CA LYS A 306 -2.14 -49.45 -43.51
C LYS A 306 -2.65 -48.08 -43.01
N PHE A 307 -3.39 -48.04 -41.90
CA PHE A 307 -3.82 -46.83 -41.25
C PHE A 307 -2.61 -45.97 -40.79
N LEU A 308 -1.64 -46.57 -40.08
CA LEU A 308 -0.46 -45.84 -39.61
C LEU A 308 0.34 -45.19 -40.72
N LYS A 309 0.52 -45.89 -41.85
CA LYS A 309 1.22 -45.34 -43.03
C LYS A 309 0.47 -44.16 -43.64
N ASN A 310 -0.84 -44.28 -43.80
CA ASN A 310 -1.70 -43.24 -44.37
C ASN A 310 -1.80 -42.02 -43.44
N SER A 311 -1.81 -42.19 -42.13
CA SER A 311 -1.93 -41.10 -41.15
C SER A 311 -0.59 -40.31 -41.05
N ASN A 312 0.56 -40.97 -41.24
CA ASN A 312 1.85 -40.30 -41.21
C ASN A 312 2.20 -39.54 -42.50
N SER A 313 1.66 -39.97 -43.67
CA SER A 313 1.86 -39.24 -44.91
C SER A 313 1.09 -37.94 -44.96
N LYS A 314 -0.06 -37.85 -44.32
CA LYS A 314 -0.87 -36.61 -44.21
C LYS A 314 -0.24 -35.55 -43.28
N ASN A 315 0.61 -35.94 -42.32
CA ASN A 315 1.27 -34.98 -41.41
C ASN A 315 2.59 -34.40 -41.94
N LYS A 316 3.12 -34.89 -43.05
CA LYS A 316 4.32 -34.29 -43.68
C LYS A 316 4.04 -33.03 -44.52
N ASN A 317 2.77 -32.69 -44.77
CA ASN A 317 2.38 -31.56 -45.65
C ASN A 317 2.02 -30.27 -44.87
N PHE A 318 2.28 -30.20 -43.54
CA PHE A 318 2.13 -29.01 -42.77
C PHE A 318 3.44 -28.66 -42.04
N LYS A 319 4.39 -28.12 -42.78
CA LYS A 319 5.49 -27.29 -42.30
C LYS A 319 5.44 -25.96 -42.96
#